data_26a7f6aee1591be4a05a00281a074550
#
_entry.id   26a7f6aee1591be4a05a00281a074550
#
_cell.length_a   1.000
_cell.length_b   1.000
_cell.length_c   1.000
_cell.angle_alpha   90.00
_cell.angle_beta   90.00
_cell.angle_gamma   90.00
#
_symmetry.space_group_name_H-M   'P 1'
#
loop_
_entity.id
_entity.type
_entity.pdbx_description
1 polymer ?
#
loop_
_entity_poly.entity_id
_entity_poly.type
_entity_poly.pdbx_seq_one_letter_code
_entity_poly.pdbx_strand_id
1 'polypeptide(L)'
;MNKEHKPGTLIDYRGRSWIVMPSDDKEILNIKPLGGSDHEMTGIFLPIKIPGQEIKNTEIAYPEIKDIGDFQSAKLLFHAARLSFRNAAGPFRCMGKLSFRPRSYQVIPLVMSLKQEVTRLLIADDVGIGKTVEALMILKEAMERGEVDRFAVICLPHLCEQWQSELKDKLDIKAEIIRSSTIAGLERQIPDDRSVFHHYPFQVISIDYVKQDSKKGIFLT
;
A
#
# COMPACT_ATOMS: atom_id res chain seq x y z
N MET A 1 8.86 39.09 -0.52
CA MET A 1 9.67 37.88 -0.27
C MET A 1 10.79 38.25 0.65
N ASN A 2 10.80 37.66 1.85
CA ASN A 2 11.87 37.92 2.81
C ASN A 2 13.16 37.29 2.25
N LYS A 3 14.22 38.06 2.09
CA LYS A 3 15.46 37.57 1.46
C LYS A 3 16.26 36.59 2.32
N GLU A 4 15.95 36.54 3.62
CA GLU A 4 16.68 35.72 4.58
C GLU A 4 16.24 34.25 4.64
N HIS A 5 14.94 33.95 4.41
CA HIS A 5 14.41 32.59 4.51
C HIS A 5 13.59 32.27 3.26
N LYS A 6 14.18 31.52 2.32
CA LYS A 6 13.49 31.08 1.09
C LYS A 6 12.64 29.84 1.38
N PRO A 7 11.50 29.66 0.67
CA PRO A 7 10.75 28.40 0.73
C PRO A 7 11.67 27.20 0.44
N GLY A 8 11.54 26.14 1.24
CA GLY A 8 12.39 24.95 1.21
C GLY A 8 13.65 25.04 2.09
N THR A 9 13.97 26.22 2.66
CA THR A 9 15.11 26.34 3.61
C THR A 9 14.76 25.63 4.91
N LEU A 10 15.76 24.96 5.49
CA LEU A 10 15.66 24.36 6.81
C LEU A 10 16.07 25.38 7.86
N ILE A 11 15.25 25.53 8.90
CA ILE A 11 15.49 26.43 10.02
C ILE A 11 15.34 25.71 11.35
N ASP A 12 16.05 26.16 12.36
CA ASP A 12 15.84 25.77 13.75
C ASP A 12 15.08 26.89 14.48
N TYR A 13 13.96 26.53 15.09
CA TYR A 13 13.13 27.43 15.85
C TYR A 13 12.51 26.70 17.03
N ARG A 14 12.68 27.24 18.24
CA ARG A 14 12.21 26.63 19.50
C ARG A 14 12.74 25.20 19.71
N GLY A 15 14.00 24.94 19.36
CA GLY A 15 14.65 23.64 19.55
C GLY A 15 14.10 22.52 18.65
N ARG A 16 13.42 22.88 17.56
CA ARG A 16 12.91 21.95 16.56
C ARG A 16 13.29 22.42 15.16
N SER A 17 13.57 21.48 14.26
CA SER A 17 13.87 21.81 12.87
C SER A 17 12.58 21.91 12.04
N TRP A 18 12.52 22.95 11.22
CA TRP A 18 11.35 23.29 10.41
C TRP A 18 11.76 23.57 8.96
N ILE A 19 10.84 23.30 8.04
CA ILE A 19 10.97 23.68 6.64
C ILE A 19 10.15 24.94 6.40
N VAL A 20 10.76 25.94 5.77
CA VAL A 20 10.08 27.18 5.35
C VAL A 20 9.13 26.86 4.20
N MET A 21 7.89 27.24 4.35
CA MET A 21 6.83 27.06 3.36
C MET A 21 6.56 28.39 2.63
N PRO A 22 5.99 28.37 1.41
CA PRO A 22 5.55 29.58 0.74
C PRO A 22 4.57 30.37 1.62
N SER A 23 4.71 31.70 1.63
CA SER A 23 3.80 32.62 2.30
C SER A 23 3.53 33.81 1.38
N ASP A 24 2.27 34.20 1.26
CA ASP A 24 1.87 35.42 0.55
C ASP A 24 2.06 36.67 1.41
N ASP A 25 2.12 36.53 2.73
CA ASP A 25 2.35 37.57 3.68
C ASP A 25 3.86 37.72 3.96
N LYS A 26 4.37 38.95 3.87
CA LYS A 26 5.80 39.24 4.11
C LYS A 26 6.16 39.25 5.59
N GLU A 27 5.20 39.43 6.45
CA GLU A 27 5.39 39.50 7.91
C GLU A 27 5.24 38.14 8.57
N ILE A 28 4.67 37.14 7.86
CA ILE A 28 4.46 35.79 8.38
C ILE A 28 5.37 34.80 7.64
N LEU A 29 6.21 34.11 8.40
CA LEU A 29 7.00 32.99 7.91
C LEU A 29 6.23 31.67 8.19
N ASN A 30 5.62 31.09 7.17
CA ASN A 30 4.97 29.80 7.29
C ASN A 30 6.02 28.70 7.41
N ILE A 31 5.87 27.85 8.41
CA ILE A 31 6.80 26.75 8.68
C ILE A 31 6.06 25.44 8.92
N LYS A 32 6.68 24.36 8.48
CA LYS A 32 6.24 22.97 8.67
C LYS A 32 7.33 22.21 9.42
N PRO A 33 7.02 21.39 10.44
CA PRO A 33 8.04 20.62 11.13
C PRO A 33 8.68 19.59 10.20
N LEU A 34 10.00 19.45 10.28
CA LEU A 34 10.74 18.47 9.47
C LEU A 34 10.26 17.02 9.72
N GLY A 35 9.91 16.69 10.96
CA GLY A 35 9.35 15.41 11.35
C GLY A 35 8.01 15.59 12.05
N GLY A 36 6.92 15.69 11.29
CA GLY A 36 5.58 15.88 11.84
C GLY A 36 4.50 15.89 10.76
N SER A 37 3.24 16.08 11.16
CA SER A 37 2.12 16.11 10.23
C SER A 37 1.90 17.51 9.64
N ASP A 38 1.18 17.58 8.51
CA ASP A 38 0.81 18.85 7.87
C ASP A 38 -0.10 19.70 8.78
N HIS A 39 -0.80 19.10 9.74
CA HIS A 39 -1.62 19.81 10.72
C HIS A 39 -0.80 20.62 11.75
N GLU A 40 0.50 20.37 11.84
CA GLU A 40 1.41 21.10 12.72
C GLU A 40 2.04 22.33 12.02
N MET A 41 1.64 22.63 10.79
CA MET A 41 2.05 23.87 10.12
C MET A 41 1.63 25.09 10.95
N THR A 42 2.55 26.05 11.08
CA THR A 42 2.29 27.28 11.83
C THR A 42 3.00 28.46 11.17
N GLY A 43 2.59 29.66 11.56
CA GLY A 43 3.21 30.91 11.10
C GLY A 43 4.02 31.58 12.20
N ILE A 44 5.22 32.05 11.89
CA ILE A 44 6.00 32.92 12.76
C ILE A 44 5.78 34.37 12.31
N PHE A 45 5.29 35.21 13.20
CA PHE A 45 5.13 36.63 12.94
C PHE A 45 6.49 37.34 13.15
N LEU A 46 7.17 37.72 12.07
CA LEU A 46 8.54 38.19 12.05
C LEU A 46 8.77 39.49 12.79
N PRO A 47 7.82 40.47 12.85
CA PRO A 47 8.00 41.71 13.57
C PRO A 47 8.19 41.53 15.08
N ILE A 48 7.66 40.43 15.66
CA ILE A 48 7.82 40.16 17.09
C ILE A 48 9.10 39.36 17.31
N LYS A 49 10.08 39.99 18.00
CA LYS A 49 11.30 39.30 18.43
C LYS A 49 11.16 38.87 19.89
N ILE A 50 11.15 37.54 20.11
CA ILE A 50 11.10 36.99 21.48
C ILE A 50 12.53 36.58 21.86
N PRO A 51 13.10 37.11 22.96
CA PRO A 51 14.45 36.74 23.42
C PRO A 51 14.53 35.19 23.63
N GLY A 52 15.60 34.59 23.11
CA GLY A 52 15.83 33.17 23.20
C GLY A 52 15.07 32.31 22.16
N GLN A 53 14.27 32.91 21.27
CA GLN A 53 13.56 32.23 20.19
C GLN A 53 13.98 32.79 18.82
N GLU A 54 15.29 32.78 18.56
CA GLU A 54 15.83 33.23 17.30
C GLU A 54 15.62 32.17 16.22
N ILE A 55 15.32 32.64 15.01
CA ILE A 55 15.27 31.77 13.83
C ILE A 55 16.69 31.58 13.32
N LYS A 56 17.20 30.37 13.29
CA LYS A 56 18.52 30.01 12.78
C LYS A 56 18.39 29.16 11.55
N ASN A 57 19.09 29.53 10.47
CA ASN A 57 19.23 28.63 9.33
C ASN A 57 20.05 27.41 9.78
N THR A 58 19.59 26.23 9.41
CA THR A 58 20.29 24.98 9.70
C THR A 58 20.37 24.14 8.43
N GLU A 59 21.32 23.21 8.43
CA GLU A 59 21.50 22.25 7.35
C GLU A 59 21.58 20.85 7.94
N ILE A 60 21.16 19.87 7.17
CA ILE A 60 21.35 18.46 7.57
C ILE A 60 22.83 18.14 7.32
N ALA A 61 23.57 17.97 8.41
CA ALA A 61 24.97 17.56 8.33
C ALA A 61 25.11 16.18 7.68
N TYR A 62 26.13 16.02 6.83
CA TYR A 62 26.47 14.68 6.36
C TYR A 62 26.97 13.83 7.53
N PRO A 63 26.61 12.53 7.57
CA PRO A 63 27.08 11.64 8.64
C PRO A 63 28.61 11.51 8.61
N GLU A 64 29.23 11.58 9.77
CA GLU A 64 30.66 11.37 9.98
C GLU A 64 30.90 9.97 10.58
N ILE A 65 32.17 9.52 10.58
CA ILE A 65 32.55 8.21 11.14
C ILE A 65 32.14 8.10 12.63
N LYS A 66 32.17 9.19 13.38
CA LYS A 66 31.73 9.25 14.79
C LYS A 66 30.23 9.00 14.98
N ASP A 67 29.44 9.18 13.91
CA ASP A 67 27.97 9.01 13.93
C ASP A 67 27.56 7.55 13.61
N ILE A 68 28.55 6.67 13.36
CA ILE A 68 28.30 5.26 13.11
C ILE A 68 27.79 4.62 14.41
N GLY A 69 26.51 4.23 14.40
CA GLY A 69 25.90 3.45 15.48
C GLY A 69 26.24 1.95 15.41
N ASP A 70 25.81 1.22 16.41
CA ASP A 70 25.91 -0.23 16.42
C ASP A 70 24.83 -0.89 15.50
N PHE A 71 25.02 -2.20 15.23
CA PHE A 71 24.08 -2.97 14.40
C PHE A 71 22.67 -3.01 14.99
N GLN A 72 22.52 -3.03 16.30
CA GLN A 72 21.22 -3.07 16.98
C GLN A 72 20.45 -1.76 16.74
N SER A 73 21.13 -0.63 16.87
CA SER A 73 20.57 0.71 16.61
C SER A 73 20.17 0.86 15.13
N ALA A 74 21.01 0.41 14.20
CA ALA A 74 20.69 0.41 12.77
C ALA A 74 19.48 -0.48 12.45
N LYS A 75 19.38 -1.66 13.04
CA LYS A 75 18.25 -2.58 12.92
C LYS A 75 16.97 -1.96 13.49
N LEU A 76 17.05 -1.33 14.66
CA LEU A 76 15.92 -0.65 15.29
C LEU A 76 15.43 0.52 14.41
N LEU A 77 16.34 1.34 13.88
CA LEU A 77 16.01 2.44 12.96
C LEU A 77 15.35 1.91 11.69
N PHE A 78 15.86 0.82 11.11
CA PHE A 78 15.27 0.19 9.94
C PHE A 78 13.83 -0.29 10.23
N HIS A 79 13.60 -0.94 11.37
CA HIS A 79 12.25 -1.36 11.75
C HIS A 79 11.33 -0.17 12.05
N ALA A 80 11.83 0.87 12.72
CA ALA A 80 11.07 2.09 12.97
C ALA A 80 10.70 2.81 11.67
N ALA A 81 11.64 2.94 10.73
CA ALA A 81 11.37 3.50 9.41
C ALA A 81 10.32 2.67 8.65
N ARG A 82 10.44 1.33 8.64
CA ARG A 82 9.42 0.47 8.05
C ARG A 82 8.04 0.66 8.67
N LEU A 83 7.96 0.83 9.99
CA LEU A 83 6.69 1.12 10.68
C LEU A 83 6.15 2.50 10.31
N SER A 84 6.99 3.52 10.21
CA SER A 84 6.60 4.88 9.81
C SER A 84 6.06 4.92 8.38
N PHE A 85 6.72 4.24 7.44
CA PHE A 85 6.20 4.11 6.07
C PHE A 85 4.89 3.31 6.00
N ARG A 86 4.69 2.37 6.91
CA ARG A 86 3.42 1.64 7.05
C ARG A 86 2.31 2.51 7.62
N ASN A 87 2.63 3.37 8.58
CA ASN A 87 1.66 4.25 9.24
C ASN A 87 1.12 5.36 8.34
N ALA A 88 1.78 5.67 7.22
CA ALA A 88 1.26 6.60 6.21
C ALA A 88 -0.07 6.13 5.59
N ALA A 89 -0.36 4.80 5.63
CA ALA A 89 -1.60 4.19 5.15
C ALA A 89 -2.43 3.52 6.28
N GLY A 90 -2.10 3.75 7.55
CA GLY A 90 -2.72 3.08 8.70
C GLY A 90 -2.24 1.63 8.90
N PRO A 91 -2.99 0.80 9.66
CA PRO A 91 -2.60 -0.57 9.99
C PRO A 91 -2.63 -1.54 8.78
N PHE A 92 -3.24 -1.12 7.67
CA PHE A 92 -3.40 -1.91 6.45
C PHE A 92 -2.47 -1.39 5.35
N ARG A 93 -1.74 -2.30 4.70
CA ARG A 93 -0.81 -1.98 3.62
C ARG A 93 -1.51 -1.70 2.29
N CYS A 94 -2.68 -2.31 2.08
CA CYS A 94 -3.41 -2.21 0.82
C CYS A 94 -4.13 -0.88 0.62
N MET A 95 -4.52 -0.17 1.69
CA MET A 95 -5.45 0.98 1.62
C MET A 95 -5.01 2.09 0.67
N GLY A 96 -3.71 2.41 0.63
CA GLY A 96 -3.16 3.41 -0.28
C GLY A 96 -3.02 2.96 -1.74
N LYS A 97 -3.31 1.68 -2.03
CA LYS A 97 -3.14 1.05 -3.35
C LYS A 97 -4.46 0.55 -3.95
N LEU A 98 -5.57 0.85 -3.29
CA LEU A 98 -6.90 0.52 -3.79
C LEU A 98 -7.38 1.65 -4.71
N SER A 99 -7.93 1.30 -5.88
CA SER A 99 -8.56 2.27 -6.79
C SER A 99 -9.97 2.69 -6.35
N PHE A 100 -10.40 2.28 -5.16
CA PHE A 100 -11.71 2.58 -4.59
C PHE A 100 -11.58 2.91 -3.10
N ARG A 101 -12.59 3.58 -2.55
CA ARG A 101 -12.68 3.89 -1.12
C ARG A 101 -13.59 2.88 -0.42
N PRO A 102 -13.06 1.97 0.41
CA PRO A 102 -13.89 1.00 1.11
C PRO A 102 -14.76 1.67 2.18
N ARG A 103 -15.91 1.10 2.45
CA ARG A 103 -16.76 1.47 3.58
C ARG A 103 -16.27 0.78 4.84
N SER A 104 -16.54 1.37 6.01
CA SER A 104 -16.02 0.87 7.29
C SER A 104 -16.38 -0.60 7.58
N TYR A 105 -17.59 -1.03 7.25
CA TYR A 105 -18.02 -2.42 7.45
C TYR A 105 -17.28 -3.40 6.53
N GLN A 106 -16.89 -2.99 5.32
CA GLN A 106 -16.15 -3.83 4.38
C GLN A 106 -14.71 -4.14 4.84
N VAL A 107 -14.21 -3.40 5.82
CA VAL A 107 -12.88 -3.64 6.42
C VAL A 107 -12.92 -4.75 7.47
N ILE A 108 -14.10 -5.11 7.99
CA ILE A 108 -14.23 -6.13 9.05
C ILE A 108 -13.67 -7.50 8.62
N PRO A 109 -14.01 -8.06 7.43
CA PRO A 109 -13.45 -9.33 6.98
C PRO A 109 -11.92 -9.27 6.83
N LEU A 110 -11.36 -8.13 6.41
CA LEU A 110 -9.92 -7.92 6.36
C LEU A 110 -9.29 -8.00 7.76
N VAL A 111 -9.89 -7.37 8.79
CA VAL A 111 -9.41 -7.48 10.18
C VAL A 111 -9.50 -8.92 10.67
N MET A 112 -10.55 -9.63 10.31
CA MET A 112 -10.73 -11.05 10.68
C MET A 112 -9.66 -11.93 10.02
N SER A 113 -9.33 -11.71 8.74
CA SER A 113 -8.29 -12.46 8.04
C SER A 113 -6.92 -12.31 8.69
N LEU A 114 -6.58 -11.08 9.10
CA LEU A 114 -5.29 -10.78 9.72
C LEU A 114 -5.09 -11.37 11.11
N LYS A 115 -6.16 -11.86 11.75
CA LYS A 115 -6.11 -12.55 13.06
C LYS A 115 -5.91 -14.06 12.92
N GLN A 116 -6.03 -14.60 11.71
CA GLN A 116 -5.88 -16.02 11.45
C GLN A 116 -4.48 -16.34 10.95
N GLU A 117 -3.88 -17.41 11.41
CA GLU A 117 -2.61 -17.93 10.90
C GLU A 117 -2.77 -18.41 9.45
N VAL A 118 -3.86 -19.10 9.17
CA VAL A 118 -4.29 -19.48 7.81
C VAL A 118 -5.66 -18.87 7.56
N THR A 119 -5.74 -17.96 6.61
CA THR A 119 -7.00 -17.27 6.29
C THR A 119 -8.00 -18.22 5.64
N ARG A 120 -9.12 -18.47 6.34
CA ARG A 120 -10.28 -19.22 5.85
C ARG A 120 -11.54 -18.49 6.30
N LEU A 121 -12.14 -17.72 5.40
CA LEU A 121 -13.30 -16.88 5.68
C LEU A 121 -14.45 -17.21 4.74
N LEU A 122 -15.65 -17.30 5.31
CA LEU A 122 -16.90 -17.27 4.58
C LEU A 122 -17.47 -15.83 4.65
N ILE A 123 -17.50 -15.14 3.51
CA ILE A 123 -18.11 -13.81 3.36
C ILE A 123 -19.57 -14.03 2.92
N ALA A 124 -20.50 -13.96 3.87
CA ALA A 124 -21.91 -14.31 3.68
C ALA A 124 -22.87 -13.11 3.83
N ASP A 125 -22.38 -11.91 3.54
CA ASP A 125 -23.18 -10.68 3.59
C ASP A 125 -24.31 -10.66 2.54
N ASP A 126 -25.26 -9.76 2.71
CA ASP A 126 -26.38 -9.60 1.76
C ASP A 126 -25.91 -9.19 0.36
N VAL A 127 -26.79 -9.37 -0.61
CA VAL A 127 -26.55 -8.98 -2.01
C VAL A 127 -26.37 -7.45 -2.08
N GLY A 128 -25.34 -7.00 -2.81
CA GLY A 128 -25.08 -5.57 -3.04
C GLY A 128 -24.20 -4.90 -1.98
N ILE A 129 -23.86 -5.54 -0.86
CA ILE A 129 -22.98 -4.98 0.18
C ILE A 129 -21.52 -4.83 -0.28
N GLY A 130 -21.11 -5.65 -1.25
CA GLY A 130 -19.78 -5.55 -1.85
C GLY A 130 -18.81 -6.66 -1.43
N LYS A 131 -19.29 -7.90 -1.31
CA LYS A 131 -18.48 -9.10 -1.02
C LYS A 131 -17.20 -9.22 -1.88
N THR A 132 -17.31 -8.86 -3.15
CA THR A 132 -16.16 -8.82 -4.06
C THR A 132 -15.11 -7.83 -3.59
N VAL A 133 -15.51 -6.64 -3.14
CA VAL A 133 -14.60 -5.62 -2.60
C VAL A 133 -13.88 -6.14 -1.35
N GLU A 134 -14.58 -6.82 -0.47
CA GLU A 134 -14.02 -7.41 0.75
C GLU A 134 -12.99 -8.49 0.43
N ALA A 135 -13.31 -9.40 -0.50
CA ALA A 135 -12.38 -10.43 -0.97
C ALA A 135 -11.14 -9.82 -1.64
N LEU A 136 -11.32 -8.79 -2.47
CA LEU A 136 -10.22 -8.09 -3.13
C LEU A 136 -9.32 -7.34 -2.15
N MET A 137 -9.87 -6.77 -1.06
CA MET A 137 -9.06 -6.14 -0.01
C MET A 137 -8.21 -7.16 0.74
N ILE A 138 -8.75 -8.32 1.10
CA ILE A 138 -8.01 -9.40 1.75
C ILE A 138 -6.87 -9.86 0.86
N LEU A 139 -7.17 -10.12 -0.42
CA LEU A 139 -6.18 -10.52 -1.41
C LEU A 139 -5.06 -9.47 -1.54
N LYS A 140 -5.43 -8.19 -1.73
CA LYS A 140 -4.46 -7.11 -1.89
C LYS A 140 -3.59 -6.94 -0.64
N GLU A 141 -4.16 -7.07 0.54
CA GLU A 141 -3.40 -7.00 1.80
C GLU A 141 -2.38 -8.14 1.92
N ALA A 142 -2.78 -9.39 1.60
CA ALA A 142 -1.88 -10.53 1.63
C ALA A 142 -0.73 -10.38 0.62
N MET A 143 -1.02 -9.86 -0.58
CA MET A 143 0.02 -9.54 -1.58
C MET A 143 0.96 -8.46 -1.09
N GLU A 144 0.45 -7.37 -0.50
CA GLU A 144 1.29 -6.27 0.01
C GLU A 144 2.12 -6.68 1.24
N ARG A 145 1.71 -7.73 1.93
CA ARG A 145 2.48 -8.35 3.01
C ARG A 145 3.56 -9.29 2.50
N GLY A 146 3.49 -9.70 1.23
CA GLY A 146 4.36 -10.72 0.65
C GLY A 146 4.02 -12.14 1.13
N GLU A 147 2.79 -12.35 1.60
CA GLU A 147 2.26 -13.65 2.00
C GLU A 147 1.72 -14.43 0.79
N VAL A 148 1.30 -13.71 -0.25
CA VAL A 148 0.74 -14.25 -1.48
C VAL A 148 1.37 -13.54 -2.67
N ASP A 149 1.99 -14.30 -3.56
CA ASP A 149 2.54 -13.85 -4.84
C ASP A 149 1.76 -14.41 -6.03
N ARG A 150 0.90 -15.39 -5.79
CA ARG A 150 0.05 -16.05 -6.79
C ARG A 150 -1.34 -16.31 -6.21
N PHE A 151 -2.37 -16.22 -7.05
CA PHE A 151 -3.73 -16.57 -6.65
C PHE A 151 -4.58 -17.04 -7.82
N ALA A 152 -5.66 -17.75 -7.48
CA ALA A 152 -6.71 -18.12 -8.40
C ALA A 152 -8.09 -17.74 -7.85
N VAL A 153 -8.90 -17.06 -8.64
CA VAL A 153 -10.34 -16.87 -8.38
C VAL A 153 -11.10 -17.97 -9.08
N ILE A 154 -11.81 -18.80 -8.32
CA ILE A 154 -12.67 -19.86 -8.89
C ILE A 154 -14.11 -19.37 -8.88
N CYS A 155 -14.73 -19.26 -10.05
CA CYS A 155 -16.08 -18.71 -10.18
C CYS A 155 -16.89 -19.45 -11.25
N LEU A 156 -18.17 -19.11 -11.35
CA LEU A 156 -19.04 -19.61 -12.42
C LEU A 156 -18.58 -19.08 -13.79
N PRO A 157 -18.76 -19.84 -14.89
CA PRO A 157 -18.26 -19.49 -16.21
C PRO A 157 -18.63 -18.09 -16.68
N HIS A 158 -19.86 -17.65 -16.44
CA HIS A 158 -20.38 -16.34 -16.84
C HIS A 158 -19.86 -15.17 -15.97
N LEU A 159 -19.18 -15.46 -14.86
CA LEU A 159 -18.59 -14.46 -13.97
C LEU A 159 -17.10 -14.25 -14.22
N CYS A 160 -16.47 -15.04 -15.09
CA CYS A 160 -15.02 -14.96 -15.31
C CYS A 160 -14.59 -13.57 -15.81
N GLU A 161 -15.26 -13.04 -16.80
CA GLU A 161 -14.96 -11.71 -17.35
C GLU A 161 -15.23 -10.60 -16.33
N GLN A 162 -16.28 -10.72 -15.54
CA GLN A 162 -16.57 -9.79 -14.46
C GLN A 162 -15.44 -9.78 -13.43
N TRP A 163 -14.98 -10.94 -12.96
CA TRP A 163 -13.87 -11.02 -12.01
C TRP A 163 -12.57 -10.48 -12.59
N GLN A 164 -12.28 -10.74 -13.87
CA GLN A 164 -11.10 -10.20 -14.54
C GLN A 164 -11.15 -8.66 -14.58
N SER A 165 -12.30 -8.07 -14.92
CA SER A 165 -12.51 -6.63 -14.91
C SER A 165 -12.38 -6.03 -13.49
N GLU A 166 -13.00 -6.65 -12.49
CA GLU A 166 -12.92 -6.22 -11.08
C GLU A 166 -11.47 -6.21 -10.57
N LEU A 167 -10.68 -7.24 -10.89
CA LEU A 167 -9.26 -7.31 -10.55
C LEU A 167 -8.46 -6.19 -11.23
N LYS A 168 -8.74 -5.94 -12.51
CA LYS A 168 -8.07 -4.89 -13.28
C LYS A 168 -8.44 -3.49 -12.77
N ASP A 169 -9.73 -3.23 -12.62
CA ASP A 169 -10.23 -1.88 -12.32
C ASP A 169 -9.96 -1.48 -10.87
N LYS A 170 -10.06 -2.43 -9.94
CA LYS A 170 -9.94 -2.15 -8.51
C LYS A 170 -8.53 -2.31 -7.95
N LEU A 171 -7.73 -3.24 -8.49
CA LEU A 171 -6.41 -3.57 -7.97
C LEU A 171 -5.27 -3.35 -8.98
N ASP A 172 -5.59 -3.00 -10.23
CA ASP A 172 -4.67 -2.95 -11.37
C ASP A 172 -3.94 -4.29 -11.61
N ILE A 173 -4.63 -5.41 -11.40
CA ILE A 173 -4.10 -6.75 -11.60
C ILE A 173 -4.65 -7.35 -12.89
N LYS A 174 -3.75 -7.72 -13.80
CA LYS A 174 -4.10 -8.45 -15.03
C LYS A 174 -4.10 -9.94 -14.75
N ALA A 175 -5.28 -10.54 -14.64
CA ALA A 175 -5.46 -11.98 -14.46
C ALA A 175 -5.86 -12.66 -15.77
N GLU A 176 -5.41 -13.90 -15.97
CA GLU A 176 -5.78 -14.70 -17.16
C GLU A 176 -6.99 -15.60 -16.87
N ILE A 177 -7.92 -15.68 -17.85
CA ILE A 177 -9.12 -16.52 -17.71
C ILE A 177 -8.81 -17.92 -18.21
N ILE A 178 -8.92 -18.90 -17.32
CA ILE A 178 -8.73 -20.32 -17.59
C ILE A 178 -10.08 -21.05 -17.60
N ARG A 179 -10.48 -21.50 -18.78
CA ARG A 179 -11.67 -22.30 -19.03
C ARG A 179 -11.48 -23.17 -20.29
N SER A 180 -12.36 -24.11 -20.53
CA SER A 180 -12.23 -25.05 -21.65
C SER A 180 -12.05 -24.38 -23.01
N SER A 181 -12.64 -23.18 -23.21
CA SER A 181 -12.52 -22.44 -24.47
C SER A 181 -11.23 -21.64 -24.62
N THR A 182 -10.53 -21.28 -23.54
CA THR A 182 -9.32 -20.44 -23.57
C THR A 182 -8.04 -21.24 -23.39
N ILE A 183 -8.10 -22.40 -22.72
CA ILE A 183 -6.92 -23.17 -22.31
C ILE A 183 -5.99 -23.52 -23.47
N ALA A 184 -6.51 -24.01 -24.60
CA ALA A 184 -5.72 -24.39 -25.76
C ALA A 184 -4.96 -23.19 -26.39
N GLY A 185 -5.53 -21.97 -26.27
CA GLY A 185 -4.88 -20.75 -26.71
C GLY A 185 -3.74 -20.34 -25.77
N LEU A 186 -3.94 -20.47 -24.47
CA LEU A 186 -2.95 -20.17 -23.44
C LEU A 186 -1.76 -21.15 -23.49
N GLU A 187 -2.04 -22.47 -23.66
CA GLU A 187 -1.00 -23.50 -23.79
C GLU A 187 -0.06 -23.26 -24.97
N ARG A 188 -0.54 -22.67 -26.06
CA ARG A 188 0.33 -22.31 -27.22
C ARG A 188 1.25 -21.11 -26.98
N GLN A 189 0.97 -20.32 -25.95
CA GLN A 189 1.72 -19.10 -25.63
C GLN A 189 2.80 -19.32 -24.57
N ILE A 190 2.84 -20.50 -23.96
CA ILE A 190 3.78 -20.85 -22.90
C ILE A 190 4.78 -21.90 -23.40
N PRO A 191 5.99 -21.99 -22.80
CA PRO A 191 6.94 -23.06 -23.08
C PRO A 191 6.36 -24.44 -22.77
N ASP A 192 6.75 -25.45 -23.57
CA ASP A 192 6.24 -26.83 -23.47
C ASP A 192 6.50 -27.51 -22.11
N ASP A 193 7.50 -27.02 -21.38
CA ASP A 193 7.91 -27.52 -20.06
C ASP A 193 7.09 -26.97 -18.89
N ARG A 194 6.15 -26.03 -19.13
CA ARG A 194 5.40 -25.36 -18.08
C ARG A 194 3.89 -25.57 -18.23
N SER A 195 3.24 -25.80 -17.10
CA SER A 195 1.78 -25.77 -17.03
C SER A 195 1.27 -24.33 -17.05
N VAL A 196 0.10 -24.10 -17.67
CA VAL A 196 -0.64 -22.82 -17.64
C VAL A 196 -0.79 -22.29 -16.21
N PHE A 197 -1.08 -23.20 -15.26
CA PHE A 197 -1.24 -22.84 -13.86
C PHE A 197 0.04 -22.36 -13.18
N HIS A 198 1.20 -22.82 -13.64
CA HIS A 198 2.49 -22.35 -13.11
C HIS A 198 2.98 -21.08 -13.83
N HIS A 199 2.60 -20.91 -15.09
CA HIS A 199 3.07 -19.79 -15.88
C HIS A 199 2.38 -18.47 -15.49
N TYR A 200 1.06 -18.48 -15.35
CA TYR A 200 0.29 -17.29 -15.01
C TYR A 200 0.11 -17.18 -13.48
N PRO A 201 0.64 -16.12 -12.84
CA PRO A 201 0.52 -15.96 -11.39
C PRO A 201 -0.89 -15.58 -10.94
N PHE A 202 -1.66 -14.88 -11.76
CA PHE A 202 -2.98 -14.37 -11.42
C PHE A 202 -4.01 -14.96 -12.38
N GLN A 203 -4.95 -15.71 -11.82
CA GLN A 203 -5.86 -16.55 -12.61
C GLN A 203 -7.30 -16.35 -12.20
N VAL A 204 -8.20 -16.37 -13.19
CA VAL A 204 -9.65 -16.53 -12.98
C VAL A 204 -10.08 -17.83 -13.65
N ILE A 205 -10.51 -18.79 -12.86
CA ILE A 205 -10.74 -20.16 -13.32
C ILE A 205 -12.22 -20.49 -13.25
N SER A 206 -12.76 -21.00 -14.34
CA SER A 206 -14.14 -21.50 -14.35
C SER A 206 -14.25 -22.77 -13.49
N ILE A 207 -15.24 -22.81 -12.57
CA ILE A 207 -15.49 -23.97 -11.72
C ILE A 207 -15.83 -25.23 -12.54
N ASP A 208 -16.46 -25.08 -13.71
CA ASP A 208 -16.78 -26.20 -14.58
C ASP A 208 -15.51 -26.81 -15.20
N TYR A 209 -14.47 -26.02 -15.41
CA TYR A 209 -13.17 -26.50 -15.84
C TYR A 209 -12.46 -27.28 -14.72
N VAL A 210 -12.51 -26.79 -13.48
CA VAL A 210 -11.90 -27.46 -12.31
C VAL A 210 -12.57 -28.80 -12.02
N LYS A 211 -13.88 -28.91 -12.22
CA LYS A 211 -14.66 -30.14 -11.95
C LYS A 211 -14.40 -31.28 -12.93
N GLN A 212 -13.73 -31.04 -14.06
CA GLN A 212 -13.38 -32.10 -14.99
C GLN A 212 -12.41 -33.08 -14.32
N ASP A 213 -12.73 -34.37 -14.36
CA ASP A 213 -11.97 -35.42 -13.66
C ASP A 213 -10.49 -35.49 -14.09
N SER A 214 -10.22 -35.21 -15.36
CA SER A 214 -8.85 -35.12 -15.89
C SER A 214 -7.98 -33.99 -15.31
N LYS A 215 -8.62 -33.03 -14.62
CA LYS A 215 -7.94 -31.82 -14.10
C LYS A 215 -7.89 -31.76 -12.57
N LYS A 216 -8.64 -32.62 -11.86
CA LYS A 216 -8.66 -32.65 -10.39
C LYS A 216 -7.29 -32.88 -9.76
N GLY A 217 -6.42 -33.66 -10.37
CA GLY A 217 -5.07 -33.94 -9.87
C GLY A 217 -4.13 -32.74 -9.90
N ILE A 218 -4.37 -31.73 -10.74
CA ILE A 218 -3.49 -30.55 -10.90
C ILE A 218 -3.65 -29.56 -9.74
N PHE A 219 -4.80 -29.56 -9.07
CA PHE A 219 -5.10 -28.66 -7.95
C PHE A 219 -4.81 -29.26 -6.58
N LEU A 220 -4.43 -30.54 -6.49
CA LEU A 220 -4.20 -31.27 -5.24
C LEU A 220 -2.71 -31.57 -4.98
N THR A 221 -1.83 -31.16 -5.89
CA THR A 221 -0.36 -31.22 -5.75
C THR A 221 0.22 -29.83 -5.60
#